data_8a2e47daab357adcd5202a9a580d37fb
#
_entry.id   8a2e47daab357adcd5202a9a580d37fb
#
_cell.length_a   1.000
_cell.length_b   1.000
_cell.length_c   1.000
_cell.angle_alpha   90.00
_cell.angle_beta   90.00
_cell.angle_gamma   90.00
#
_symmetry.space_group_name_H-M   'P 1'
#
loop_
_entity.id
_entity.type
_entity.pdbx_description
1 polymer ?
#
loop_
_entity_poly.entity_id
_entity_poly.type
_entity_poly.pdbx_seq_one_letter_code
_entity_poly.pdbx_strand_id
1 'polypeptide(L)'
;MHFYGRKYIGPFVPASLVALALGGFLAGCGEREGTGEPGGRAGDVERMAKEGGMSNSDLENRIKEKLAADERLKTANIDVSADAGKNEATLSGTVQSETERNRAVELAKSAQSGLVVNDKIDVKPREAT
;
A
#
# COMPACT_ATOMS: atom_id res chain seq x y z
N MET A 1 5.54 19.89 41.83
CA MET A 1 5.83 19.26 40.57
C MET A 1 4.88 19.79 39.53
N HIS A 2 5.35 20.70 38.69
CA HIS A 2 4.55 21.38 37.69
C HIS A 2 4.85 20.75 36.33
N PHE A 3 3.87 20.05 35.76
CA PHE A 3 3.93 19.62 34.39
C PHE A 3 3.44 20.74 33.47
N TYR A 4 4.36 21.41 32.81
CA TYR A 4 4.06 22.35 31.76
C TYR A 4 3.72 21.61 30.48
N GLY A 5 2.44 21.59 30.16
CA GLY A 5 1.96 21.19 28.85
C GLY A 5 2.35 22.23 27.79
N ARG A 6 3.28 21.92 26.92
CA ARG A 6 3.57 22.73 25.73
C ARG A 6 2.52 22.45 24.67
N LYS A 7 1.61 23.38 24.53
CA LYS A 7 0.77 23.50 23.35
C LYS A 7 1.63 23.97 22.17
N TYR A 8 1.89 23.11 21.23
CA TYR A 8 2.44 23.51 19.94
C TYR A 8 1.30 24.06 19.09
N ILE A 9 1.24 25.36 19.02
CA ILE A 9 0.46 26.06 18.01
C ILE A 9 1.36 26.16 16.79
N GLY A 10 1.10 25.32 15.78
CA GLY A 10 1.77 25.41 14.50
C GLY A 10 1.34 26.68 13.75
N PRO A 11 2.25 27.38 13.09
CA PRO A 11 1.89 28.57 12.33
C PRO A 11 1.10 28.20 11.08
N PHE A 12 -0.05 28.80 11.01
CA PHE A 12 -0.92 28.84 9.84
C PHE A 12 -0.17 29.59 8.71
N VAL A 13 0.12 28.89 7.63
CA VAL A 13 0.65 29.51 6.41
C VAL A 13 -0.51 29.81 5.49
N PRO A 14 -0.84 31.06 5.21
CA PRO A 14 -1.86 31.39 4.24
C PRO A 14 -1.34 31.14 2.82
N ALA A 15 -2.10 30.36 2.08
CA ALA A 15 -1.89 30.14 0.67
C ALA A 15 -2.01 31.46 -0.09
N SER A 16 -0.94 31.91 -0.69
CA SER A 16 -0.94 32.99 -1.66
C SER A 16 -1.47 32.48 -2.99
N LEU A 17 -2.61 33.03 -3.35
CA LEU A 17 -3.16 33.05 -4.68
C LEU A 17 -2.17 33.73 -5.64
N VAL A 18 -1.76 33.03 -6.66
CA VAL A 18 -1.29 33.66 -7.89
C VAL A 18 -2.17 33.15 -9.01
N ALA A 19 -3.10 33.98 -9.37
CA ALA A 19 -3.84 33.90 -10.61
C ALA A 19 -3.04 34.55 -11.71
N LEU A 20 -3.35 34.15 -12.93
CA LEU A 20 -3.08 34.79 -14.22
C LEU A 20 -1.97 34.14 -15.06
N ALA A 21 -2.42 33.37 -16.01
CA ALA A 21 -1.96 33.50 -17.38
C ALA A 21 -3.09 33.10 -18.33
N LEU A 22 -3.74 34.08 -18.83
CA LEU A 22 -4.48 34.07 -20.09
C LEU A 22 -3.46 33.83 -21.22
N GLY A 23 -3.61 32.71 -21.89
CA GLY A 23 -2.88 32.44 -23.10
C GLY A 23 -3.77 31.59 -23.99
N GLY A 24 -4.56 32.26 -24.79
CA GLY A 24 -5.28 31.63 -25.86
C GLY A 24 -4.33 31.04 -26.88
N PHE A 25 -4.54 29.83 -27.28
CA PHE A 25 -3.98 29.32 -28.50
C PHE A 25 -5.07 28.61 -29.30
N LEU A 26 -5.44 29.30 -30.38
CA LEU A 26 -6.34 28.85 -31.42
C LEU A 26 -5.69 27.79 -32.29
N ALA A 27 -6.50 26.78 -32.61
CA ALA A 27 -6.53 26.07 -33.88
C ALA A 27 -5.32 25.26 -34.29
N GLY A 28 -5.50 23.99 -34.31
CA GLY A 28 -4.78 23.04 -35.11
C GLY A 28 -5.67 21.84 -35.39
N CYS A 29 -6.59 21.98 -36.32
CA CYS A 29 -7.21 20.83 -36.97
C CYS A 29 -6.12 20.08 -37.72
N GLY A 30 -5.77 18.92 -37.24
CA GLY A 30 -4.97 17.91 -37.94
C GLY A 30 -5.69 16.59 -37.86
N GLU A 31 -6.59 16.34 -38.79
CA GLU A 31 -7.05 15.02 -39.09
C GLU A 31 -5.86 14.14 -39.40
N ARG A 32 -5.64 13.14 -38.60
CA ARG A 32 -4.84 11.99 -38.97
C ARG A 32 -5.55 10.75 -38.56
N GLU A 33 -6.27 10.18 -39.51
CA GLU A 33 -6.66 8.80 -39.51
C GLU A 33 -5.39 7.94 -39.36
N GLY A 34 -5.25 7.35 -38.23
CA GLY A 34 -4.25 6.34 -37.95
C GLY A 34 -4.95 5.19 -37.28
N THR A 35 -5.45 4.26 -38.06
CA THR A 35 -5.85 2.94 -37.61
C THR A 35 -4.68 2.27 -36.90
N GLY A 36 -4.79 2.15 -35.61
CA GLY A 36 -3.87 1.41 -34.78
C GLY A 36 -4.48 1.25 -33.41
N GLU A 37 -5.26 0.21 -33.25
CA GLU A 37 -5.67 -0.26 -31.95
C GLU A 37 -4.44 -0.76 -31.19
N PRO A 38 -4.01 -0.10 -30.13
CA PRO A 38 -3.37 -0.78 -29.04
C PRO A 38 -4.48 -1.09 -28.03
N GLY A 39 -4.88 -2.35 -27.95
CA GLY A 39 -5.67 -2.86 -26.86
C GLY A 39 -4.92 -2.70 -25.55
N GLY A 40 -4.80 -1.48 -25.07
CA GLY A 40 -4.37 -1.13 -23.75
C GLY A 40 -5.59 -0.79 -22.93
N ARG A 41 -5.84 -1.56 -21.92
CA ARG A 41 -6.91 -1.33 -20.96
C ARG A 41 -6.78 0.08 -20.37
N ALA A 42 -7.48 1.02 -20.94
CA ALA A 42 -7.58 2.39 -20.42
C ALA A 42 -8.39 2.47 -19.10
N GLY A 43 -8.86 1.33 -18.60
CA GLY A 43 -9.64 1.26 -17.36
C GLY A 43 -8.81 1.21 -16.08
N ASP A 44 -7.55 0.78 -16.17
CA ASP A 44 -6.76 0.56 -14.96
C ASP A 44 -5.98 1.80 -14.51
N VAL A 45 -5.74 2.74 -15.41
CA VAL A 45 -5.01 3.98 -15.09
C VAL A 45 -5.90 5.04 -14.46
N GLU A 46 -7.19 5.06 -14.80
CA GLU A 46 -8.14 6.01 -14.23
C GLU A 46 -8.55 5.70 -12.81
N ARG A 47 -8.46 4.43 -12.40
CA ARG A 47 -8.70 4.04 -11.00
C ARG A 47 -7.58 4.47 -10.06
N MET A 48 -6.36 4.60 -10.55
CA MET A 48 -5.22 5.06 -9.75
C MET A 48 -5.20 6.57 -9.47
N ALA A 49 -5.87 7.37 -10.31
CA ALA A 49 -5.86 8.83 -10.18
C ALA A 49 -6.95 9.38 -9.25
N LYS A 50 -7.94 8.57 -8.87
CA LYS A 50 -9.13 9.07 -8.18
C LYS A 50 -9.08 9.01 -6.66
N GLU A 51 -8.18 8.24 -6.11
CA GLU A 51 -7.99 8.16 -4.66
C GLU A 51 -6.49 8.13 -4.40
N GLY A 52 -5.95 9.17 -3.80
CA GLY A 52 -4.56 9.23 -3.36
C GLY A 52 -4.24 8.21 -2.25
N GLY A 53 -4.89 7.06 -2.29
CA GLY A 53 -4.76 5.93 -1.39
C GLY A 53 -4.14 4.73 -2.08
N MET A 54 -3.38 3.97 -1.32
CA MET A 54 -2.87 2.67 -1.73
C MET A 54 -4.03 1.73 -2.05
N SER A 55 -3.95 1.00 -3.17
CA SER A 55 -4.95 -0.02 -3.48
C SER A 55 -4.75 -1.28 -2.62
N ASN A 56 -5.79 -2.11 -2.53
CA ASN A 56 -5.68 -3.39 -1.83
C ASN A 56 -4.54 -4.24 -2.39
N SER A 57 -4.43 -4.30 -3.72
CA SER A 57 -3.36 -5.06 -4.40
C SER A 57 -1.97 -4.51 -4.12
N ASP A 58 -1.82 -3.19 -4.04
CA ASP A 58 -0.53 -2.57 -3.72
C ASP A 58 -0.10 -2.88 -2.28
N LEU A 59 -1.05 -2.85 -1.35
CA LEU A 59 -0.81 -3.20 0.05
C LEU A 59 -0.44 -4.70 0.18
N GLU A 60 -1.19 -5.58 -0.47
CA GLU A 60 -0.87 -7.01 -0.51
C GLU A 60 0.53 -7.29 -1.07
N ASN A 61 0.85 -6.70 -2.22
CA ASN A 61 2.16 -6.87 -2.86
C ASN A 61 3.28 -6.38 -1.95
N ARG A 62 3.11 -5.22 -1.32
CA ARG A 62 4.10 -4.68 -0.38
C ARG A 62 4.33 -5.59 0.82
N ILE A 63 3.28 -6.18 1.36
CA ILE A 63 3.39 -7.15 2.45
C ILE A 63 4.08 -8.42 1.95
N LYS A 64 3.66 -8.97 0.81
CA LYS A 64 4.26 -10.17 0.20
C LYS A 64 5.75 -9.98 -0.10
N GLU A 65 6.15 -8.83 -0.61
CA GLU A 65 7.56 -8.49 -0.85
C GLU A 65 8.38 -8.50 0.44
N LYS A 66 7.85 -7.93 1.52
CA LYS A 66 8.51 -7.94 2.83
C LYS A 66 8.64 -9.35 3.41
N LEU A 67 7.61 -10.16 3.26
CA LEU A 67 7.64 -11.56 3.69
C LEU A 67 8.64 -12.37 2.86
N ALA A 68 8.70 -12.16 1.55
CA ALA A 68 9.61 -12.84 0.66
C ALA A 68 11.09 -12.42 0.85
N ALA A 69 11.32 -11.24 1.38
CA ALA A 69 12.67 -10.75 1.70
C ALA A 69 13.27 -11.44 2.92
N ASP A 70 12.45 -12.02 3.79
CA ASP A 70 12.90 -12.78 4.96
C ASP A 70 13.13 -14.25 4.58
N GLU A 71 14.37 -14.71 4.73
CA GLU A 71 14.77 -16.08 4.33
C GLU A 71 14.03 -17.17 5.12
N ARG A 72 13.64 -16.88 6.35
CA ARG A 72 12.92 -17.83 7.20
C ARG A 72 11.49 -18.05 6.73
N LEU A 73 10.92 -17.05 6.09
CA LEU A 73 9.54 -17.09 5.61
C LEU A 73 9.40 -17.55 4.16
N LYS A 74 10.51 -17.67 3.42
CA LYS A 74 10.53 -18.16 2.03
C LYS A 74 9.95 -19.57 1.87
N THR A 75 10.10 -20.39 2.88
CA THR A 75 9.58 -21.77 2.87
C THR A 75 8.19 -21.88 3.50
N ALA A 76 7.69 -20.81 4.07
CA ALA A 76 6.37 -20.75 4.67
C ALA A 76 5.30 -20.44 3.60
N ASN A 77 4.20 -21.16 3.65
CA ASN A 77 3.06 -20.87 2.80
C ASN A 77 2.17 -19.85 3.51
N ILE A 78 2.42 -18.58 3.25
CA ILE A 78 1.66 -17.48 3.84
C ILE A 78 0.89 -16.77 2.74
N ASP A 79 -0.42 -16.75 2.89
CA ASP A 79 -1.32 -15.96 2.07
C ASP A 79 -1.62 -14.63 2.75
N VAL A 80 -1.66 -13.58 1.93
CA VAL A 80 -1.92 -12.23 2.38
C VAL A 80 -3.15 -11.69 1.67
N SER A 81 -4.09 -11.20 2.44
CA SER A 81 -5.24 -10.44 1.96
C SER A 81 -5.27 -9.09 2.66
N ALA A 82 -5.39 -8.02 1.91
CA ALA A 82 -5.37 -6.68 2.48
C ALA A 82 -6.55 -5.82 2.03
N ASP A 83 -7.02 -4.99 2.92
CA ASP A 83 -8.03 -3.97 2.68
C ASP A 83 -7.43 -2.60 3.02
N ALA A 84 -6.99 -1.89 1.99
CA ALA A 84 -6.36 -0.59 2.14
C ALA A 84 -7.35 0.46 2.66
N GLY A 85 -8.63 0.33 2.32
CA GLY A 85 -9.68 1.24 2.79
C GLY A 85 -9.93 1.15 4.30
N LYS A 86 -9.78 -0.04 4.87
CA LYS A 86 -9.89 -0.30 6.31
C LYS A 86 -8.55 -0.26 7.05
N ASN A 87 -7.47 -0.15 6.30
CA ASN A 87 -6.12 -0.26 6.84
C ASN A 87 -5.89 -1.58 7.59
N GLU A 88 -6.36 -2.67 7.01
CA GLU A 88 -6.39 -4.00 7.60
C GLU A 88 -5.73 -5.03 6.66
N ALA A 89 -5.00 -5.97 7.24
CA ALA A 89 -4.46 -7.11 6.51
C ALA A 89 -4.70 -8.40 7.29
N THR A 90 -5.02 -9.45 6.57
CA THR A 90 -5.15 -10.80 7.12
C THR A 90 -4.02 -11.67 6.60
N LEU A 91 -3.28 -12.26 7.50
CA LEU A 91 -2.27 -13.27 7.19
C LEU A 91 -2.85 -14.64 7.50
N SER A 92 -2.79 -15.55 6.54
CA SER A 92 -3.22 -16.95 6.71
C SER A 92 -2.18 -17.90 6.15
N GLY A 93 -2.21 -19.13 6.59
CA GLY A 93 -1.29 -20.15 6.12
C GLY A 93 -0.65 -20.97 7.21
N THR A 94 0.51 -21.54 6.92
CA THR A 94 1.19 -22.43 7.85
C THR A 94 2.67 -22.10 7.93
N VAL A 95 3.19 -22.00 9.14
CA VAL A 95 4.60 -21.81 9.47
C VAL A 95 5.12 -22.96 10.35
N GLN A 96 6.43 -23.07 10.48
CA GLN A 96 7.06 -24.16 11.25
C GLN A 96 7.32 -23.79 12.72
N SER A 97 7.31 -22.50 13.04
CA SER A 97 7.56 -22.02 14.40
C SER A 97 6.76 -20.74 14.72
N GLU A 98 6.53 -20.54 16.01
CA GLU A 98 5.91 -19.29 16.49
C GLU A 98 6.80 -18.07 16.19
N THR A 99 8.11 -18.26 16.14
CA THR A 99 9.05 -17.19 15.77
C THR A 99 8.81 -16.71 14.35
N GLU A 100 8.56 -17.63 13.41
CA GLU A 100 8.19 -17.27 12.03
C GLU A 100 6.85 -16.57 11.96
N ARG A 101 5.87 -17.04 12.70
CA ARG A 101 4.56 -16.40 12.82
C ARG A 101 4.67 -14.96 13.31
N ASN A 102 5.35 -14.75 14.43
CA ASN A 102 5.57 -13.42 14.99
C ASN A 102 6.32 -12.51 14.02
N ARG A 103 7.33 -13.05 13.34
CA ARG A 103 8.10 -12.32 12.35
C ARG A 103 7.24 -11.89 11.15
N ALA A 104 6.37 -12.76 10.67
CA ALA A 104 5.44 -12.44 9.58
C ALA A 104 4.50 -11.28 9.97
N VAL A 105 3.95 -11.32 11.18
CA VAL A 105 3.09 -10.24 11.72
C VAL A 105 3.85 -8.92 11.85
N GLU A 106 5.09 -8.93 12.32
CA GLU A 106 5.93 -7.73 12.41
C GLU A 106 6.21 -7.12 11.04
N LEU A 107 6.57 -7.94 10.06
CA LEU A 107 6.84 -7.50 8.70
C LEU A 107 5.59 -6.91 8.04
N ALA A 108 4.44 -7.54 8.24
CA ALA A 108 3.17 -7.02 7.75
C ALA A 108 2.84 -5.66 8.36
N LYS A 109 2.98 -5.51 9.67
CA LYS A 109 2.79 -4.22 10.36
C LYS A 109 3.75 -3.14 9.86
N SER A 110 4.97 -3.51 9.49
CA SER A 110 5.97 -2.59 8.96
C SER A 110 5.69 -2.15 7.51
N ALA A 111 4.77 -2.82 6.82
CA ALA A 111 4.43 -2.48 5.44
C ALA A 111 3.66 -1.17 5.34
N GLN A 112 2.84 -0.87 6.34
CA GLN A 112 2.08 0.38 6.43
C GLN A 112 1.89 0.78 7.88
N SER A 113 2.07 2.06 8.17
CA SER A 113 1.87 2.60 9.50
C SER A 113 0.40 2.51 9.92
N GLY A 114 0.15 2.01 11.11
CA GLY A 114 -1.19 1.85 11.66
C GLY A 114 -1.99 0.68 11.06
N LEU A 115 -1.34 -0.22 10.32
CA LEU A 115 -1.98 -1.40 9.76
C LEU A 115 -2.43 -2.35 10.87
N VAL A 116 -3.71 -2.72 10.84
CA VAL A 116 -4.27 -3.77 11.69
C VAL A 116 -4.01 -5.11 11.02
N VAL A 117 -3.29 -5.98 11.69
CA VAL A 117 -2.96 -7.31 11.17
C VAL A 117 -3.78 -8.37 11.90
N ASN A 118 -4.64 -9.05 11.17
CA ASN A 118 -5.33 -10.24 11.63
C ASN A 118 -4.48 -11.47 11.34
N ASP A 119 -4.05 -12.11 12.38
CA ASP A 119 -3.21 -13.29 12.31
C ASP A 119 -4.07 -14.56 12.36
N LYS A 120 -4.06 -15.30 11.26
CA LYS A 120 -4.69 -16.61 11.07
C LYS A 120 -3.67 -17.66 10.64
N ILE A 121 -2.42 -17.49 11.06
CA ILE A 121 -1.33 -18.40 10.71
C ILE A 121 -1.34 -19.59 11.68
N ASP A 122 -1.37 -20.79 11.13
CA ASP A 122 -1.21 -22.02 11.89
C ASP A 122 0.26 -22.38 12.06
N VAL A 123 0.66 -22.72 13.27
CA VAL A 123 2.01 -23.20 13.55
C VAL A 123 2.00 -24.73 13.53
N LYS A 124 2.69 -25.31 12.56
CA LYS A 124 2.92 -26.76 12.47
C LYS A 124 4.42 -27.03 12.58
N PRO A 125 4.91 -27.38 13.77
CA PRO A 125 6.31 -27.72 13.94
C PRO A 125 6.67 -28.87 13.01
N ARG A 126 7.81 -28.72 12.33
CA ARG A 126 8.36 -29.84 11.56
C ARG A 126 8.79 -30.90 12.58
N GLU A 127 8.09 -32.00 12.63
CA GLU A 127 8.52 -33.13 13.44
C GLU A 127 9.90 -33.55 12.93
N ALA A 128 10.89 -33.41 13.82
CA ALA A 128 12.22 -33.93 13.56
C ALA A 128 12.14 -35.45 13.66
N THR A 129 12.15 -36.08 12.52
CA THR A 129 12.32 -37.53 12.40
C THR A 129 13.78 -37.90 12.57
#